data_d02120a452f5fb232cbd676bb4213988
#
_entry.id   d02120a452f5fb232cbd676bb4213988
#
_cell.length_a   1.000
_cell.length_b   1.000
_cell.length_c   1.000
_cell.angle_alpha   90.00
_cell.angle_beta   90.00
_cell.angle_gamma   90.00
#
_symmetry.space_group_name_H-M   'P 1'
#
loop_
_entity.id
_entity.type
_entity.pdbx_description
1 polymer ?
#
loop_
_entity_poly.entity_id
_entity_poly.type
_entity_poly.pdbx_seq_one_letter_code
_entity_poly.pdbx_strand_id
1 'polypeptide(L)'
;MALKNLDKAAARLKEAVKKGERIILYGDADLDGVCSAIIMQETLKSLGGNVVRVYFPDRENDGYGITQKALKELKTFSPALLCAMDLGISNFKEIKEAKKLGFDVILVDHHVVLGKLPDADIIVDPKQDGDTYPFKELAACGLTFRLAEEILGNKMSSAMRKSLVELAAIGTIADMMVREQDNNEIIEEGMETLENSWRPGVRV
;
A
#
# COMPACT_ATOMS: atom_id res chain seq x y z
N MET A 1 -4.93 6.99 19.00
CA MET A 1 -3.52 7.19 18.61
C MET A 1 -3.43 6.92 17.12
N ALA A 2 -2.58 7.64 16.39
CA ALA A 2 -2.46 7.49 14.92
C ALA A 2 -1.24 6.63 14.54
N LEU A 3 -1.33 5.92 13.42
CA LEU A 3 -0.20 5.24 12.79
C LEU A 3 0.87 6.26 12.42
N LYS A 4 2.11 5.96 12.77
CA LYS A 4 3.26 6.85 12.49
C LYS A 4 3.41 7.09 11.00
N ASN A 5 3.56 8.36 10.63
CA ASN A 5 3.71 8.87 9.27
C ASN A 5 2.52 8.62 8.31
N LEU A 6 1.37 8.12 8.77
CA LEU A 6 0.19 7.95 7.91
C LEU A 6 -0.24 9.28 7.29
N ASP A 7 -0.30 10.32 8.12
CA ASP A 7 -0.60 11.70 7.74
C ASP A 7 0.39 12.26 6.70
N LYS A 8 1.69 11.98 6.89
CA LYS A 8 2.75 12.40 5.96
C LYS A 8 2.64 11.68 4.62
N ALA A 9 2.37 10.37 4.64
CA ALA A 9 2.17 9.60 3.42
C ALA A 9 0.94 10.10 2.65
N ALA A 10 -0.17 10.33 3.35
CA ALA A 10 -1.38 10.90 2.76
C ALA A 10 -1.13 12.31 2.17
N ALA A 11 -0.42 13.16 2.89
CA ALA A 11 -0.08 14.51 2.43
C ALA A 11 0.81 14.46 1.16
N ARG A 12 1.84 13.59 1.15
CA ARG A 12 2.76 13.44 -0.01
C ARG A 12 2.04 12.89 -1.24
N LEU A 13 1.13 11.92 -1.06
CA LEU A 13 0.33 11.38 -2.16
C LEU A 13 -0.66 12.42 -2.70
N LYS A 14 -1.35 13.17 -1.83
CA LYS A 14 -2.21 14.30 -2.23
C LYS A 14 -1.43 15.38 -2.98
N GLU A 15 -0.21 15.67 -2.57
CA GLU A 15 0.68 16.61 -3.25
C GLU A 15 1.06 16.11 -4.65
N ALA A 16 1.43 14.82 -4.78
CA ALA A 16 1.75 14.21 -6.07
C ALA A 16 0.56 14.29 -7.05
N VAL A 17 -0.66 14.00 -6.57
CA VAL A 17 -1.89 14.16 -7.37
C VAL A 17 -2.06 15.61 -7.81
N LYS A 18 -1.95 16.57 -6.88
CA LYS A 18 -2.11 18.01 -7.18
C LYS A 18 -1.10 18.52 -8.20
N LYS A 19 0.13 18.01 -8.16
CA LYS A 19 1.21 18.39 -9.09
C LYS A 19 1.21 17.62 -10.40
N GLY A 20 0.36 16.59 -10.55
CA GLY A 20 0.34 15.70 -11.70
C GLY A 20 1.59 14.84 -11.82
N GLU A 21 2.26 14.58 -10.69
CA GLU A 21 3.47 13.74 -10.65
C GLU A 21 3.15 12.33 -11.12
N ARG A 22 4.11 11.68 -11.77
CA ARG A 22 4.01 10.26 -12.11
C ARG A 22 4.07 9.43 -10.82
N ILE A 23 3.12 8.52 -10.65
CA ILE A 23 3.04 7.64 -9.49
C ILE A 23 3.16 6.20 -9.98
N ILE A 24 4.03 5.45 -9.34
CA ILE A 24 4.20 4.01 -9.55
C ILE A 24 3.69 3.32 -8.29
N LEU A 25 2.82 2.33 -8.45
CA LEU A 25 2.39 1.45 -7.37
C LEU A 25 3.13 0.12 -7.53
N TYR A 26 3.81 -0.31 -6.49
CA TYR A 26 4.55 -1.56 -6.45
C TYR A 26 3.98 -2.43 -5.33
N GLY A 27 3.22 -3.47 -5.65
CA GLY A 27 2.67 -4.43 -4.68
C GLY A 27 3.46 -5.72 -4.66
N ASP A 28 3.44 -6.46 -3.56
CA ASP A 28 3.90 -7.84 -3.58
C ASP A 28 2.92 -8.70 -4.40
N ALA A 29 3.39 -9.87 -4.87
CA ALA A 29 2.66 -10.73 -5.81
C ALA A 29 1.78 -11.77 -5.09
N ASP A 30 1.27 -11.45 -3.90
CA ASP A 30 0.22 -12.19 -3.22
C ASP A 30 -1.06 -11.35 -3.09
N LEU A 31 -2.07 -11.90 -2.42
CA LEU A 31 -3.36 -11.23 -2.31
C LEU A 31 -3.32 -9.98 -1.44
N ASP A 32 -2.46 -9.91 -0.41
CA ASP A 32 -2.31 -8.70 0.41
C ASP A 32 -1.70 -7.56 -0.41
N GLY A 33 -0.58 -7.81 -1.09
CA GLY A 33 0.06 -6.82 -1.96
C GLY A 33 -0.81 -6.40 -3.15
N VAL A 34 -1.52 -7.36 -3.78
CA VAL A 34 -2.44 -7.07 -4.91
C VAL A 34 -3.63 -6.22 -4.44
N CYS A 35 -4.28 -6.58 -3.32
CA CYS A 35 -5.37 -5.80 -2.75
C CYS A 35 -4.89 -4.39 -2.36
N SER A 36 -3.72 -4.27 -1.74
CA SER A 36 -3.09 -2.98 -1.42
C SER A 36 -2.93 -2.11 -2.65
N ALA A 37 -2.38 -2.66 -3.74
CA ALA A 37 -2.17 -1.93 -4.98
C ALA A 37 -3.48 -1.47 -5.62
N ILE A 38 -4.52 -2.29 -5.59
CA ILE A 38 -5.85 -1.93 -6.13
C ILE A 38 -6.50 -0.83 -5.29
N ILE A 39 -6.49 -0.97 -3.95
CA ILE A 39 -7.02 0.05 -3.02
C ILE A 39 -6.37 1.41 -3.31
N MET A 40 -5.04 1.44 -3.38
CA MET A 40 -4.32 2.68 -3.63
C MET A 40 -4.56 3.22 -5.05
N GLN A 41 -4.62 2.36 -6.06
CA GLN A 41 -4.91 2.76 -7.43
C GLN A 41 -6.29 3.42 -7.57
N GLU A 42 -7.33 2.81 -6.99
CA GLU A 42 -8.69 3.35 -7.02
C GLU A 42 -8.77 4.67 -6.25
N THR A 43 -8.12 4.73 -5.09
CA THR A 43 -8.03 5.96 -4.28
C THR A 43 -7.43 7.11 -5.08
N LEU A 44 -6.25 6.91 -5.66
CA LEU A 44 -5.55 7.96 -6.41
C LEU A 44 -6.26 8.33 -7.69
N LYS A 45 -6.80 7.35 -8.44
CA LYS A 45 -7.59 7.62 -9.66
C LYS A 45 -8.84 8.44 -9.38
N SER A 46 -9.51 8.22 -8.25
CA SER A 46 -10.69 9.00 -7.87
C SER A 46 -10.39 10.49 -7.66
N LEU A 47 -9.14 10.83 -7.39
CA LEU A 47 -8.63 12.19 -7.23
C LEU A 47 -7.95 12.74 -8.50
N GLY A 48 -7.95 11.98 -9.61
CA GLY A 48 -7.27 12.36 -10.84
C GLY A 48 -5.75 12.12 -10.80
N GLY A 49 -5.28 11.23 -9.94
CA GLY A 49 -3.86 10.89 -9.80
C GLY A 49 -3.28 10.22 -11.05
N ASN A 50 -2.07 10.61 -11.42
CA ASN A 50 -1.34 10.13 -12.60
C ASN A 50 -0.58 8.81 -12.27
N VAL A 51 -1.32 7.72 -12.08
CA VAL A 51 -0.73 6.38 -11.87
C VAL A 51 -0.27 5.83 -13.22
N VAL A 52 1.04 5.88 -13.46
CA VAL A 52 1.65 5.49 -14.75
C VAL A 52 1.98 4.00 -14.84
N ARG A 53 2.15 3.33 -13.70
CA ARG A 53 2.42 1.88 -13.64
C ARG A 53 1.90 1.30 -12.33
N VAL A 54 1.31 0.11 -12.41
CA VAL A 54 1.17 -0.83 -11.29
C VAL A 54 2.08 -2.01 -11.61
N TYR A 55 2.93 -2.38 -10.68
CA TYR A 55 3.94 -3.42 -10.86
C TYR A 55 3.83 -4.47 -9.75
N PHE A 56 3.96 -5.73 -10.13
CA PHE A 56 4.08 -6.87 -9.24
C PHE A 56 5.31 -7.67 -9.65
N PRO A 57 6.18 -8.10 -8.71
CA PRO A 57 7.34 -8.90 -9.04
C PRO A 57 6.93 -10.31 -9.46
N ASP A 58 7.68 -10.90 -10.37
CA ASP A 58 7.61 -12.33 -10.63
C ASP A 58 8.45 -13.06 -9.59
N ARG A 59 7.79 -13.60 -8.55
CA ARG A 59 8.48 -14.25 -7.43
C ARG A 59 9.37 -15.42 -7.85
N GLU A 60 9.01 -16.14 -8.93
CA GLU A 60 9.78 -17.28 -9.42
C GLU A 60 11.07 -16.85 -10.12
N ASN A 61 11.01 -15.77 -10.91
CA ASN A 61 12.13 -15.31 -11.72
C ASN A 61 12.91 -14.13 -11.11
N ASP A 62 12.25 -13.28 -10.33
CA ASP A 62 12.82 -12.02 -9.82
C ASP A 62 13.11 -12.07 -8.31
N GLY A 63 12.48 -13.00 -7.59
CA GLY A 63 12.55 -13.09 -6.13
C GLY A 63 11.53 -12.19 -5.43
N TYR A 64 11.72 -12.00 -4.12
CA TYR A 64 10.81 -11.26 -3.25
C TYR A 64 11.23 -9.80 -3.09
N GLY A 65 10.25 -8.94 -2.78
CA GLY A 65 10.48 -7.54 -2.47
C GLY A 65 10.77 -6.68 -3.71
N ILE A 66 11.38 -5.51 -3.49
CA ILE A 66 11.80 -4.63 -4.58
C ILE A 66 13.07 -5.23 -5.21
N THR A 67 13.03 -5.50 -6.52
CA THR A 67 14.15 -6.17 -7.21
C THR A 67 14.92 -5.22 -8.11
N GLN A 68 16.19 -5.51 -8.36
CA GLN A 68 17.04 -4.75 -9.30
C GLN A 68 16.48 -4.79 -10.73
N LYS A 69 15.83 -5.90 -11.12
CA LYS A 69 15.19 -6.05 -12.43
C LYS A 69 14.01 -5.10 -12.55
N ALA A 70 13.15 -5.07 -11.52
CA ALA A 70 12.03 -4.14 -11.46
C ALA A 70 12.49 -2.67 -11.54
N LEU A 71 13.50 -2.28 -10.78
CA LEU A 71 14.03 -0.92 -10.82
C LEU A 71 14.56 -0.51 -12.18
N LYS A 72 15.20 -1.44 -12.93
CA LYS A 72 15.65 -1.20 -14.30
C LYS A 72 14.49 -0.95 -15.25
N GLU A 73 13.39 -1.71 -15.12
CA GLU A 73 12.18 -1.52 -15.93
C GLU A 73 11.51 -0.19 -15.58
N LEU A 74 11.31 0.06 -14.29
CA LEU A 74 10.60 1.24 -13.78
C LEU A 74 11.36 2.55 -14.01
N LYS A 75 12.69 2.51 -14.19
CA LYS A 75 13.53 3.68 -14.47
C LYS A 75 12.99 4.55 -15.61
N THR A 76 12.33 3.96 -16.60
CA THR A 76 11.75 4.67 -17.75
C THR A 76 10.68 5.69 -17.34
N PHE A 77 10.10 5.53 -16.15
CA PHE A 77 9.10 6.45 -15.58
C PHE A 77 9.70 7.52 -14.66
N SER A 78 11.01 7.48 -14.39
CA SER A 78 11.68 8.47 -13.53
C SER A 78 11.69 9.87 -14.16
N PRO A 79 11.62 10.97 -13.37
CA PRO A 79 11.32 10.99 -11.95
C PRO A 79 9.86 10.64 -11.66
N ALA A 80 9.61 9.94 -10.54
CA ALA A 80 8.26 9.54 -10.12
C ALA A 80 8.22 9.26 -8.61
N LEU A 81 7.01 9.25 -8.04
CA LEU A 81 6.77 8.76 -6.70
C LEU A 81 6.53 7.25 -6.76
N LEU A 82 7.38 6.46 -6.12
CA LEU A 82 7.27 5.02 -5.96
C LEU A 82 6.60 4.73 -4.62
N CYS A 83 5.36 4.22 -4.65
CA CYS A 83 4.65 3.74 -3.48
C CYS A 83 4.70 2.21 -3.48
N ALA A 84 5.47 1.64 -2.59
CA ALA A 84 5.62 0.20 -2.41
C ALA A 84 4.77 -0.28 -1.24
N MET A 85 4.03 -1.35 -1.45
CA MET A 85 3.03 -1.89 -0.51
C MET A 85 3.26 -3.37 -0.29
N ASP A 86 3.20 -3.79 0.98
CA ASP A 86 3.40 -5.17 1.42
C ASP A 86 4.82 -5.70 1.18
N LEU A 87 5.76 -4.80 1.04
CA LEU A 87 7.18 -5.09 0.86
C LEU A 87 8.02 -3.83 1.01
N GLY A 88 9.31 -4.01 1.17
CA GLY A 88 10.25 -2.89 1.11
C GLY A 88 11.01 -2.65 2.40
N ILE A 89 10.47 -3.02 3.55
CA ILE A 89 11.08 -2.73 4.86
C ILE A 89 12.49 -3.32 5.02
N SER A 90 12.81 -4.39 4.31
CA SER A 90 14.12 -5.05 4.30
C SER A 90 14.96 -4.75 3.05
N ASN A 91 14.47 -3.93 2.12
CA ASN A 91 15.10 -3.66 0.82
C ASN A 91 16.09 -2.46 0.85
N PHE A 92 17.08 -2.48 1.73
CA PHE A 92 18.01 -1.35 1.96
C PHE A 92 18.78 -0.90 0.72
N LYS A 93 19.26 -1.86 -0.08
CA LYS A 93 20.06 -1.59 -1.28
C LYS A 93 19.18 -1.08 -2.40
N GLU A 94 18.04 -1.69 -2.58
CA GLU A 94 17.08 -1.41 -3.64
C GLU A 94 16.43 -0.03 -3.44
N ILE A 95 16.07 0.33 -2.20
CA ILE A 95 15.57 1.67 -1.87
C ILE A 95 16.63 2.74 -2.16
N LYS A 96 17.87 2.52 -1.76
CA LYS A 96 18.96 3.44 -2.06
C LYS A 96 19.20 3.59 -3.57
N GLU A 97 19.03 2.51 -4.33
CA GLU A 97 19.15 2.54 -5.78
C GLU A 97 17.95 3.25 -6.43
N ALA A 98 16.72 2.99 -5.95
CA ALA A 98 15.52 3.70 -6.40
C ALA A 98 15.68 5.23 -6.27
N LYS A 99 16.19 5.70 -5.14
CA LYS A 99 16.46 7.13 -4.91
C LYS A 99 17.50 7.69 -5.88
N LYS A 100 18.57 6.96 -6.17
CA LYS A 100 19.57 7.38 -7.19
C LYS A 100 18.98 7.43 -8.60
N LEU A 101 17.97 6.58 -8.88
CA LEU A 101 17.26 6.61 -10.15
C LEU A 101 16.24 7.76 -10.25
N GLY A 102 16.09 8.57 -9.20
CA GLY A 102 15.21 9.74 -9.16
C GLY A 102 13.79 9.43 -8.70
N PHE A 103 13.59 8.37 -7.91
CA PHE A 103 12.32 8.09 -7.25
C PHE A 103 12.30 8.69 -5.84
N ASP A 104 11.20 9.36 -5.47
CA ASP A 104 10.81 9.49 -4.08
C ASP A 104 10.11 8.18 -3.67
N VAL A 105 10.33 7.70 -2.45
CA VAL A 105 9.87 6.37 -2.03
C VAL A 105 8.99 6.45 -0.80
N ILE A 106 7.77 5.91 -0.92
CA ILE A 106 6.88 5.64 0.22
C ILE A 106 6.77 4.13 0.38
N LEU A 107 6.93 3.64 1.60
CA LEU A 107 6.67 2.25 1.98
C LEU A 107 5.43 2.18 2.85
N VAL A 108 4.53 1.25 2.54
CA VAL A 108 3.39 0.84 3.36
C VAL A 108 3.55 -0.65 3.61
N ASP A 109 4.11 -1.01 4.74
CA ASP A 109 4.54 -2.37 5.03
C ASP A 109 4.11 -2.78 6.45
N HIS A 110 4.04 -4.07 6.72
CA HIS A 110 3.65 -4.62 8.02
C HIS A 110 4.63 -5.69 8.54
N HIS A 111 5.66 -5.97 7.76
CA HIS A 111 6.68 -6.95 8.12
C HIS A 111 7.55 -6.48 9.28
N VAL A 112 8.15 -7.43 9.98
CA VAL A 112 9.01 -7.14 11.14
C VAL A 112 10.25 -6.36 10.71
N VAL A 113 10.50 -5.24 11.39
CA VAL A 113 11.71 -4.44 11.18
C VAL A 113 12.92 -5.16 11.78
N LEU A 114 13.82 -5.64 10.95
CA LEU A 114 15.05 -6.32 11.36
C LEU A 114 16.20 -5.31 11.55
N GLY A 115 16.22 -4.69 12.71
CA GLY A 115 17.28 -3.76 13.14
C GLY A 115 17.05 -2.31 12.74
N LYS A 116 17.31 -1.91 11.50
CA LYS A 116 17.15 -0.53 11.04
C LYS A 116 16.12 -0.42 9.92
N LEU A 117 15.62 0.78 9.69
CA LEU A 117 14.76 1.10 8.55
C LEU A 117 15.58 1.38 7.28
N PRO A 118 15.05 1.07 6.08
CA PRO A 118 15.65 1.52 4.83
C PRO A 118 15.51 3.06 4.66
N ASP A 119 16.33 3.64 3.77
CA ASP A 119 16.38 5.09 3.51
C ASP A 119 15.23 5.54 2.57
N ALA A 120 14.01 5.09 2.83
CA ALA A 120 12.81 5.59 2.16
C ALA A 120 12.42 6.97 2.70
N ASP A 121 11.72 7.77 1.89
CA ASP A 121 11.33 9.11 2.28
C ASP A 121 10.22 9.10 3.34
N ILE A 122 9.29 8.15 3.22
CA ILE A 122 8.22 7.92 4.21
C ILE A 122 8.00 6.42 4.40
N ILE A 123 7.88 5.98 5.65
CA ILE A 123 7.56 4.61 6.01
C ILE A 123 6.34 4.62 6.92
N VAL A 124 5.31 3.89 6.51
CA VAL A 124 4.12 3.57 7.30
C VAL A 124 4.20 2.09 7.63
N ASP A 125 4.52 1.78 8.86
CA ASP A 125 4.62 0.41 9.38
C ASP A 125 4.34 0.46 10.89
N PRO A 126 3.32 -0.25 11.40
CA PRO A 126 3.00 -0.21 12.83
C PRO A 126 4.09 -0.83 13.70
N LYS A 127 4.98 -1.65 13.12
CA LYS A 127 6.10 -2.32 13.83
C LYS A 127 7.39 -1.49 13.83
N GLN A 128 7.40 -0.30 13.21
CA GLN A 128 8.57 0.59 13.22
C GLN A 128 8.78 1.25 14.60
N ASP A 129 10.03 1.52 14.95
CA ASP A 129 10.37 2.22 16.19
C ASP A 129 9.66 3.57 16.33
N GLY A 130 9.09 3.81 17.52
CA GLY A 130 8.38 5.05 17.83
C GLY A 130 6.97 5.15 17.22
N ASP A 131 6.44 4.08 16.62
CA ASP A 131 5.02 3.98 16.34
C ASP A 131 4.24 3.69 17.64
N THR A 132 3.18 4.47 17.89
CA THR A 132 2.35 4.37 19.11
C THR A 132 0.96 3.81 18.82
N TYR A 133 0.68 3.37 17.59
CA TYR A 133 -0.58 2.74 17.29
C TYR A 133 -0.73 1.44 18.07
N PRO A 134 -1.88 1.21 18.75
CA PRO A 134 -1.99 0.10 19.70
C PRO A 134 -1.96 -1.28 19.03
N PHE A 135 -2.51 -1.39 17.82
CA PHE A 135 -2.59 -2.66 17.10
C PHE A 135 -1.48 -2.75 16.05
N LYS A 136 -0.60 -3.75 16.19
CA LYS A 136 0.60 -3.91 15.36
C LYS A 136 0.45 -4.93 14.23
N GLU A 137 -0.65 -5.66 14.20
CA GLU A 137 -0.86 -6.81 13.33
C GLU A 137 -1.83 -6.52 12.16
N LEU A 138 -1.90 -5.25 11.72
CA LEU A 138 -2.61 -4.93 10.48
C LEU A 138 -1.89 -5.58 9.29
N ALA A 139 -2.65 -6.16 8.34
CA ALA A 139 -2.16 -6.50 7.02
C ALA A 139 -1.78 -5.24 6.23
N ALA A 140 -0.96 -5.36 5.20
CA ALA A 140 -0.59 -4.21 4.37
C ALA A 140 -1.82 -3.60 3.64
N CYS A 141 -2.78 -4.42 3.21
CA CYS A 141 -4.04 -3.92 2.63
C CYS A 141 -4.91 -3.18 3.67
N GLY A 142 -4.89 -3.62 4.93
CA GLY A 142 -5.52 -2.90 6.03
C GLY A 142 -4.88 -1.53 6.27
N LEU A 143 -3.55 -1.46 6.29
CA LEU A 143 -2.79 -0.21 6.37
C LEU A 143 -3.07 0.71 5.18
N THR A 144 -3.09 0.13 3.97
CA THR A 144 -3.38 0.87 2.74
C THR A 144 -4.83 1.40 2.73
N PHE A 145 -5.77 0.65 3.28
CA PHE A 145 -7.15 1.10 3.47
C PHE A 145 -7.23 2.29 4.45
N ARG A 146 -6.54 2.22 5.60
CA ARG A 146 -6.44 3.36 6.53
C ARG A 146 -5.79 4.59 5.86
N LEU A 147 -4.77 4.37 5.02
CA LEU A 147 -4.15 5.44 4.25
C LEU A 147 -5.12 6.03 3.21
N ALA A 148 -5.94 5.22 2.56
CA ALA A 148 -6.98 5.67 1.64
C ALA A 148 -8.04 6.53 2.35
N GLU A 149 -8.46 6.12 3.57
CA GLU A 149 -9.36 6.93 4.42
C GLU A 149 -8.74 8.31 4.72
N GLU A 150 -7.46 8.37 5.08
CA GLU A 150 -6.74 9.62 5.36
C GLU A 150 -6.57 10.50 4.12
N ILE A 151 -6.31 9.89 2.95
CA ILE A 151 -6.20 10.61 1.67
C ILE A 151 -7.53 11.24 1.27
N LEU A 152 -8.60 10.48 1.32
CA LEU A 152 -9.91 10.89 0.82
C LEU A 152 -10.68 11.75 1.83
N GLY A 153 -10.56 11.45 3.12
CA GLY A 153 -11.29 12.16 4.17
C GLY A 153 -12.79 12.30 3.82
N ASN A 154 -13.32 13.49 3.86
CA ASN A 154 -14.72 13.77 3.54
C ASN A 154 -15.12 13.51 2.07
N LYS A 155 -14.19 13.22 1.18
CA LYS A 155 -14.46 12.84 -0.21
C LYS A 155 -14.74 11.35 -0.38
N MET A 156 -14.48 10.52 0.64
CA MET A 156 -14.76 9.10 0.60
C MET A 156 -16.27 8.87 0.69
N SER A 157 -16.89 8.48 -0.42
CA SER A 157 -18.30 8.09 -0.41
C SER A 157 -18.49 6.73 0.30
N SER A 158 -19.69 6.48 0.83
CA SER A 158 -20.02 5.17 1.42
C SER A 158 -19.83 4.02 0.43
N ALA A 159 -20.19 4.21 -0.84
CA ALA A 159 -19.99 3.21 -1.88
C ALA A 159 -18.50 2.90 -2.12
N MET A 160 -17.67 3.94 -2.17
CA MET A 160 -16.22 3.76 -2.32
C MET A 160 -15.62 3.08 -1.10
N ARG A 161 -15.99 3.49 0.11
CA ARG A 161 -15.52 2.86 1.34
C ARG A 161 -15.83 1.36 1.36
N LYS A 162 -17.08 0.99 1.03
CA LYS A 162 -17.51 -0.41 0.91
C LYS A 162 -16.67 -1.18 -0.12
N SER A 163 -16.42 -0.58 -1.27
CA SER A 163 -15.61 -1.18 -2.33
C SER A 163 -14.13 -1.38 -1.95
N LEU A 164 -13.57 -0.50 -1.13
CA LEU A 164 -12.17 -0.63 -0.67
C LEU A 164 -12.03 -1.58 0.52
N VAL A 165 -12.99 -1.57 1.46
CA VAL A 165 -12.93 -2.45 2.64
C VAL A 165 -13.10 -3.92 2.29
N GLU A 166 -13.86 -4.27 1.22
CA GLU A 166 -13.94 -5.66 0.75
C GLU A 166 -12.57 -6.18 0.30
N LEU A 167 -11.76 -5.36 -0.37
CA LEU A 167 -10.40 -5.74 -0.77
C LEU A 167 -9.47 -5.87 0.45
N ALA A 168 -9.58 -4.94 1.41
CA ALA A 168 -8.82 -5.02 2.65
C ALA A 168 -9.14 -6.29 3.43
N ALA A 169 -10.43 -6.69 3.49
CA ALA A 169 -10.84 -7.93 4.13
C ALA A 169 -10.28 -9.18 3.44
N ILE A 170 -10.34 -9.21 2.09
CA ILE A 170 -9.81 -10.34 1.31
C ILE A 170 -8.32 -10.52 1.56
N GLY A 171 -7.52 -9.44 1.45
CA GLY A 171 -6.08 -9.50 1.67
C GLY A 171 -5.74 -9.90 3.11
N THR A 172 -6.40 -9.29 4.11
CA THR A 172 -6.20 -9.62 5.53
C THR A 172 -6.47 -11.09 5.85
N ILE A 173 -7.53 -11.68 5.25
CA ILE A 173 -7.84 -13.11 5.41
C ILE A 173 -6.80 -13.97 4.70
N ALA A 174 -6.40 -13.60 3.49
CA ALA A 174 -5.45 -14.37 2.69
C ALA A 174 -4.04 -14.40 3.30
N ASP A 175 -3.63 -13.30 3.93
CA ASP A 175 -2.36 -13.20 4.67
C ASP A 175 -2.41 -13.86 6.06
N MET A 176 -3.56 -14.49 6.39
CA MET A 176 -3.76 -15.22 7.65
C MET A 176 -3.52 -14.39 8.91
N MET A 177 -3.78 -13.09 8.84
CA MET A 177 -3.59 -12.19 9.97
C MET A 177 -4.57 -12.49 11.12
N VAL A 178 -4.15 -12.17 12.34
CA VAL A 178 -4.97 -12.38 13.54
C VAL A 178 -6.30 -11.61 13.44
N ARG A 179 -7.41 -12.29 13.77
CA ARG A 179 -8.77 -11.71 13.76
C ARG A 179 -9.06 -10.99 15.07
N GLU A 180 -8.36 -9.88 15.28
CA GLU A 180 -8.49 -9.03 16.47
C GLU A 180 -8.56 -7.56 16.05
N GLN A 181 -9.14 -6.72 16.90
CA GLN A 181 -9.16 -5.26 16.76
C GLN A 181 -9.48 -4.80 15.31
N ASP A 182 -8.61 -3.96 14.71
CA ASP A 182 -8.80 -3.41 13.36
C ASP A 182 -8.99 -4.48 12.29
N ASN A 183 -8.28 -5.60 12.36
CA ASN A 183 -8.44 -6.68 11.39
C ASN A 183 -9.83 -7.30 11.47
N ASN A 184 -10.37 -7.48 12.70
CA ASN A 184 -11.71 -8.01 12.85
C ASN A 184 -12.76 -7.04 12.31
N GLU A 185 -12.62 -5.73 12.57
CA GLU A 185 -13.51 -4.70 12.04
C GLU A 185 -13.49 -4.67 10.50
N ILE A 186 -12.29 -4.71 9.89
CA ILE A 186 -12.11 -4.73 8.44
C ILE A 186 -12.73 -5.98 7.83
N ILE A 187 -12.51 -7.16 8.44
CA ILE A 187 -13.06 -8.43 7.96
C ILE A 187 -14.59 -8.44 8.07
N GLU A 188 -15.16 -8.06 9.21
CA GLU A 188 -16.61 -8.04 9.39
C GLU A 188 -17.29 -7.12 8.38
N GLU A 189 -16.83 -5.86 8.27
CA GLU A 189 -17.40 -4.90 7.33
C GLU A 189 -17.19 -5.32 5.87
N GLY A 190 -16.00 -5.83 5.52
CA GLY A 190 -15.72 -6.30 4.18
C GLY A 190 -16.54 -7.50 3.76
N MET A 191 -16.73 -8.48 4.63
CA MET A 191 -17.55 -9.67 4.37
C MET A 191 -19.01 -9.33 4.11
N GLU A 192 -19.59 -8.34 4.80
CA GLU A 192 -20.95 -7.86 4.52
C GLU A 192 -21.12 -7.32 3.10
N THR A 193 -20.05 -6.79 2.52
CA THR A 193 -20.06 -6.21 1.17
C THR A 193 -19.79 -7.22 0.06
N LEU A 194 -19.07 -8.30 0.36
CA LEU A 194 -18.63 -9.31 -0.61
C LEU A 194 -19.77 -9.99 -1.37
N GLU A 195 -20.88 -10.31 -0.70
CA GLU A 195 -22.05 -10.96 -1.32
C GLU A 195 -22.62 -10.14 -2.49
N ASN A 196 -22.47 -8.82 -2.44
CA ASN A 196 -22.96 -7.88 -3.42
C ASN A 196 -21.83 -7.18 -4.18
N SER A 197 -20.64 -7.76 -4.20
CA SER A 197 -19.48 -7.17 -4.88
C SER A 197 -19.76 -7.01 -6.37
N TRP A 198 -19.39 -5.83 -6.90
CA TRP A 198 -19.45 -5.56 -8.34
C TRP A 198 -18.21 -6.10 -9.07
N ARG A 199 -17.19 -6.53 -8.36
CA ARG A 199 -15.90 -6.97 -8.90
C ARG A 199 -16.02 -8.36 -9.54
N PRO A 200 -15.71 -8.53 -10.84
CA PRO A 200 -15.85 -9.84 -11.51
C PRO A 200 -15.00 -10.95 -10.87
N GLY A 201 -13.82 -10.59 -10.35
CA GLY A 201 -12.90 -11.56 -9.72
C GLY A 201 -13.31 -12.00 -8.31
N VAL A 202 -14.33 -11.35 -7.71
CA VAL A 202 -14.88 -11.67 -6.38
C VAL A 202 -16.19 -12.43 -6.51
N ARG A 203 -16.93 -12.22 -7.60
CA ARG A 203 -18.15 -13.00 -7.91
C ARG A 203 -17.77 -14.39 -8.37
N VAL A 204 -18.17 -15.39 -7.61
CA VAL A 204 -18.12 -16.81 -7.98
C VAL A 204 -19.49 -17.28 -8.43
#